data_27aac416e6f6df4ee7eb2280dbcc41ee
#
_entry.id   27aac416e6f6df4ee7eb2280dbcc41ee
#
_cell.length_a   1.000
_cell.length_b   1.000
_cell.length_c   1.000
_cell.angle_alpha   90.00
_cell.angle_beta   90.00
_cell.angle_gamma   90.00
#
_symmetry.space_group_name_H-M   'P 1'
#
loop_
_entity.id
_entity.type
_entity.pdbx_description
1 polymer ?
#
loop_
_entity_poly.entity_id
_entity_poly.type
_entity_poly.pdbx_seq_one_letter_code
_entity_poly.pdbx_strand_id
1 'polypeptide(L)'
;MTRIYLVRHGEAEGNLYRRMQGQYNSSLTELGYRQKEAVGKRFLDIPLDAVYSSDLYRAMDTASALCLPKGLPLHTDVRFREVNVGPWEELPFGTAWRINPKEMDDFTNHPDQWRLEGAETFRQVGERSIAALREIVAKHPGGTVAVCGHGYLITATLCGLIYGYENRDQAGRSDNTAVTLLEWDDEQIRAVFQNDSSHLEREHLTRSRWKPETGLADLHIAPMGNEVEQYIRYRQDAWEVVYGSLKGFDGPGFWMDAQRTMGKDPNAMVVGYLDRTPVGMIQLSPERDSRKGVGYIPFLYLREAYRHKGLGIQLVGHAVSFYRKLGRDRLQLSVAPTNEKALGFYHKFGFREIGKNPGRFGRLIVMEKDIALPKLPKKLKIVEGI
;
A
#
# COMPACT_ATOMS: atom_id res chain seq x y z
N MET A 1 -21.23 28.68 -10.28
CA MET A 1 -19.96 28.19 -9.72
C MET A 1 -20.16 26.78 -9.17
N THR A 2 -19.47 25.79 -9.70
CA THR A 2 -19.54 24.38 -9.28
C THR A 2 -18.50 24.12 -8.19
N ARG A 3 -18.84 23.36 -7.14
CA ARG A 3 -17.95 22.96 -6.07
C ARG A 3 -17.48 21.53 -6.26
N ILE A 4 -16.16 21.30 -6.23
CA ILE A 4 -15.57 19.98 -6.42
C ILE A 4 -14.69 19.66 -5.21
N TYR A 5 -15.06 18.62 -4.47
CA TYR A 5 -14.25 18.06 -3.39
C TYR A 5 -13.37 16.95 -3.97
N LEU A 6 -12.07 17.18 -4.09
CA LEU A 6 -11.09 16.13 -4.39
C LEU A 6 -10.68 15.44 -3.10
N VAL A 7 -10.87 14.14 -3.03
CA VAL A 7 -10.61 13.33 -1.83
C VAL A 7 -9.57 12.26 -2.17
N ARG A 8 -8.45 12.23 -1.47
CA ARG A 8 -7.49 11.13 -1.61
C ARG A 8 -8.03 9.87 -0.92
N HIS A 9 -7.82 8.70 -1.50
CA HIS A 9 -8.19 7.43 -0.88
C HIS A 9 -7.56 7.23 0.51
N GLY A 10 -8.19 6.40 1.38
CA GLY A 10 -7.66 6.00 2.68
C GLY A 10 -6.36 5.21 2.56
N GLU A 11 -5.60 5.07 3.65
CA GLU A 11 -4.35 4.29 3.64
C GLU A 11 -4.60 2.90 3.06
N ALA A 12 -3.83 2.55 2.04
CA ALA A 12 -3.91 1.26 1.38
C ALA A 12 -2.64 0.43 1.60
N GLU A 13 -2.69 -0.83 1.26
CA GLU A 13 -1.59 -1.77 1.47
C GLU A 13 -0.27 -1.31 0.84
N GLY A 14 -0.29 -0.66 -0.32
CA GLY A 14 0.93 -0.08 -0.90
C GLY A 14 1.59 0.96 0.00
N ASN A 15 0.80 1.77 0.72
CA ASN A 15 1.32 2.69 1.73
C ASN A 15 1.95 1.93 2.90
N LEU A 16 1.26 0.91 3.45
CA LEU A 16 1.71 0.12 4.59
C LEU A 16 2.96 -0.70 4.28
N TYR A 17 2.98 -1.36 3.12
CA TYR A 17 4.07 -2.26 2.71
C TYR A 17 5.22 -1.52 2.01
N ARG A 18 5.12 -0.19 1.86
CA ARG A 18 6.11 0.64 1.18
C ARG A 18 6.41 0.15 -0.23
N ARG A 19 5.34 -0.01 -1.02
CA ARG A 19 5.41 -0.42 -2.44
C ARG A 19 4.86 0.68 -3.33
N MET A 20 5.48 0.83 -4.50
CA MET A 20 5.00 1.73 -5.55
C MET A 20 3.59 1.32 -5.92
N GLN A 21 2.67 2.27 -5.84
CA GLN A 21 1.24 2.02 -5.99
C GLN A 21 0.67 2.94 -7.06
N GLY A 22 0.83 2.53 -8.30
CA GLY A 22 0.20 3.16 -9.44
C GLY A 22 -1.21 2.60 -9.67
N GLN A 23 -1.36 1.72 -10.66
CA GLN A 23 -2.67 1.23 -11.06
C GLN A 23 -3.02 -0.19 -10.61
N TYR A 24 -2.14 -0.90 -9.89
CA TYR A 24 -2.53 -2.19 -9.31
C TYR A 24 -3.56 -2.00 -8.18
N ASN A 25 -4.43 -3.00 -8.01
CA ASN A 25 -5.44 -2.99 -6.96
C ASN A 25 -4.88 -3.46 -5.61
N SER A 26 -5.21 -2.71 -4.58
CA SER A 26 -4.91 -3.04 -3.18
C SER A 26 -6.06 -2.63 -2.26
N SER A 27 -6.23 -3.35 -1.15
CA SER A 27 -7.23 -3.04 -0.14
C SER A 27 -6.80 -1.88 0.76
N LEU A 28 -7.77 -1.27 1.43
CA LEU A 28 -7.49 -0.37 2.55
C LEU A 28 -6.89 -1.16 3.70
N THR A 29 -6.03 -0.50 4.48
CA THR A 29 -5.55 -1.03 5.76
C THR A 29 -6.58 -0.79 6.87
N GLU A 30 -6.35 -1.35 8.05
CA GLU A 30 -7.18 -1.04 9.22
C GLU A 30 -7.20 0.46 9.53
N LEU A 31 -6.06 1.14 9.40
CA LEU A 31 -6.02 2.61 9.50
C LEU A 31 -6.81 3.26 8.37
N GLY A 32 -6.70 2.76 7.15
CA GLY A 32 -7.46 3.26 5.99
C GLY A 32 -8.96 3.17 6.19
N TYR A 33 -9.47 2.13 6.84
CA TYR A 33 -10.89 2.03 7.21
C TYR A 33 -11.30 3.06 8.25
N ARG A 34 -10.47 3.34 9.28
CA ARG A 34 -10.73 4.42 10.25
C ARG A 34 -10.73 5.79 9.58
N GLN A 35 -9.78 6.03 8.67
CA GLN A 35 -9.73 7.26 7.86
C GLN A 35 -10.97 7.41 6.96
N LYS A 36 -11.41 6.32 6.33
CA LYS A 36 -12.65 6.26 5.54
C LYS A 36 -13.87 6.64 6.37
N GLU A 37 -13.99 6.11 7.59
CA GLU A 37 -15.09 6.47 8.50
C GLU A 37 -15.05 7.97 8.88
N ALA A 38 -13.86 8.49 9.17
CA ALA A 38 -13.69 9.90 9.54
C ALA A 38 -14.06 10.85 8.40
N VAL A 39 -13.58 10.57 7.16
CA VAL A 39 -13.97 11.38 6.00
C VAL A 39 -15.46 11.24 5.68
N GLY A 40 -16.05 10.04 5.84
CA GLY A 40 -17.50 9.84 5.73
C GLY A 40 -18.29 10.74 6.68
N LYS A 41 -17.88 10.80 7.96
CA LYS A 41 -18.50 11.69 8.97
C LYS A 41 -18.38 13.17 8.56
N ARG A 42 -17.23 13.61 8.06
CA ARG A 42 -17.02 14.98 7.56
C ARG A 42 -18.04 15.36 6.48
N PHE A 43 -18.41 14.41 5.62
CA PHE A 43 -19.32 14.67 4.51
C PHE A 43 -20.81 14.50 4.83
N LEU A 44 -21.19 14.13 6.07
CA LEU A 44 -22.62 13.92 6.41
C LEU A 44 -23.48 15.17 6.13
N ASP A 45 -23.00 16.32 6.54
CA ASP A 45 -23.75 17.59 6.42
C ASP A 45 -23.43 18.38 5.13
N ILE A 46 -22.50 17.89 4.32
CA ILE A 46 -22.17 18.50 3.03
C ILE A 46 -23.13 17.93 1.96
N PRO A 47 -24.01 18.75 1.36
CA PRO A 47 -24.87 18.27 0.29
C PRO A 47 -24.01 17.91 -0.93
N LEU A 48 -24.20 16.71 -1.48
CA LEU A 48 -23.54 16.25 -2.70
C LEU A 48 -24.62 15.87 -3.72
N ASP A 49 -24.46 16.38 -4.95
CA ASP A 49 -25.32 16.03 -6.10
C ASP A 49 -24.84 14.73 -6.76
N ALA A 50 -23.53 14.49 -6.74
CA ALA A 50 -22.93 13.26 -7.27
C ALA A 50 -21.59 12.93 -6.60
N VAL A 51 -21.21 11.65 -6.67
CA VAL A 51 -19.89 11.17 -6.23
C VAL A 51 -19.23 10.39 -7.35
N TYR A 52 -18.03 10.79 -7.69
CA TYR A 52 -17.16 10.18 -8.70
C TYR A 52 -15.94 9.54 -8.04
N SER A 53 -15.32 8.57 -8.70
CA SER A 53 -14.09 7.93 -8.22
C SER A 53 -13.25 7.36 -9.35
N SER A 54 -11.95 7.22 -9.08
CA SER A 54 -11.16 6.19 -9.74
C SER A 54 -11.83 4.83 -9.55
N ASP A 55 -11.73 3.97 -10.54
CA ASP A 55 -12.20 2.58 -10.50
C ASP A 55 -11.24 1.64 -9.74
N LEU A 56 -10.13 2.15 -9.20
CA LEU A 56 -9.25 1.38 -8.33
C LEU A 56 -9.91 1.15 -6.97
N TYR A 57 -9.82 -0.09 -6.50
CA TYR A 57 -10.53 -0.57 -5.30
C TYR A 57 -10.42 0.37 -4.11
N ARG A 58 -9.22 0.82 -3.74
CA ARG A 58 -8.96 1.73 -2.60
C ARG A 58 -9.71 3.06 -2.69
N ALA A 59 -9.88 3.58 -3.91
CA ALA A 59 -10.61 4.82 -4.13
C ALA A 59 -12.12 4.59 -4.08
N MET A 60 -12.62 3.54 -4.75
CA MET A 60 -14.05 3.17 -4.71
C MET A 60 -14.51 2.85 -3.28
N ASP A 61 -13.69 2.11 -2.53
CA ASP A 61 -14.04 1.74 -1.16
C ASP A 61 -14.05 2.98 -0.24
N THR A 62 -13.13 3.92 -0.41
CA THR A 62 -13.16 5.22 0.28
C THR A 62 -14.41 6.02 -0.10
N ALA A 63 -14.71 6.14 -1.40
CA ALA A 63 -15.87 6.86 -1.91
C ALA A 63 -17.20 6.30 -1.41
N SER A 64 -17.26 5.02 -1.11
CA SER A 64 -18.47 4.39 -0.57
C SER A 64 -18.96 5.04 0.73
N ALA A 65 -18.05 5.62 1.54
CA ALA A 65 -18.43 6.34 2.76
C ALA A 65 -19.14 7.68 2.47
N LEU A 66 -18.95 8.23 1.27
CA LEU A 66 -19.63 9.45 0.82
C LEU A 66 -20.97 9.12 0.15
N CYS A 67 -21.03 8.02 -0.60
CA CYS A 67 -22.22 7.60 -1.34
C CYS A 67 -23.32 7.02 -0.47
N LEU A 68 -22.97 6.03 0.37
CA LEU A 68 -23.96 5.19 1.06
C LEU A 68 -24.89 5.99 2.01
N PRO A 69 -24.39 6.94 2.85
CA PRO A 69 -25.26 7.71 3.72
C PRO A 69 -26.26 8.60 2.98
N LYS A 70 -25.96 8.95 1.73
CA LYS A 70 -26.75 9.84 0.88
C LYS A 70 -27.62 9.10 -0.14
N GLY A 71 -27.48 7.75 -0.24
CA GLY A 71 -28.19 6.94 -1.24
C GLY A 71 -27.73 7.23 -2.70
N LEU A 72 -26.58 7.87 -2.88
CA LEU A 72 -26.06 8.23 -4.18
C LEU A 72 -25.36 7.02 -4.86
N PRO A 73 -25.45 6.88 -6.19
CA PRO A 73 -24.58 5.96 -6.93
C PRO A 73 -23.14 6.48 -6.92
N LEU A 74 -22.18 5.56 -7.09
CA LEU A 74 -20.79 5.88 -7.34
C LEU A 74 -20.50 5.81 -8.84
N HIS A 75 -20.12 6.93 -9.42
CA HIS A 75 -19.66 6.99 -10.80
C HIS A 75 -18.16 6.73 -10.85
N THR A 76 -17.71 5.78 -11.68
CA THR A 76 -16.29 5.44 -11.82
C THR A 76 -15.76 5.87 -13.17
N ASP A 77 -14.55 6.46 -13.18
CA ASP A 77 -13.87 6.83 -14.41
C ASP A 77 -12.37 6.52 -14.31
N VAL A 78 -11.85 5.82 -15.32
CA VAL A 78 -10.44 5.42 -15.41
C VAL A 78 -9.48 6.63 -15.45
N ARG A 79 -9.96 7.79 -15.89
CA ARG A 79 -9.19 9.04 -15.93
C ARG A 79 -8.84 9.56 -14.54
N PHE A 80 -9.50 9.04 -13.47
CA PHE A 80 -9.15 9.34 -12.08
C PHE A 80 -8.21 8.31 -11.45
N ARG A 81 -7.70 7.32 -12.20
CA ARG A 81 -6.66 6.42 -11.70
C ARG A 81 -5.39 7.18 -11.32
N GLU A 82 -4.62 6.60 -10.40
CA GLU A 82 -3.28 7.07 -10.05
C GLU A 82 -2.36 7.03 -11.29
N VAL A 83 -1.21 7.67 -11.20
CA VAL A 83 -0.18 7.59 -12.23
C VAL A 83 0.16 6.14 -12.54
N ASN A 84 0.19 5.80 -13.82
CA ASN A 84 0.80 4.54 -14.25
C ASN A 84 2.31 4.67 -14.08
N VAL A 85 2.88 3.92 -13.16
CA VAL A 85 4.32 3.94 -12.86
C VAL A 85 5.11 2.90 -13.67
N GLY A 86 4.47 2.27 -14.66
CA GLY A 86 5.12 1.32 -15.57
C GLY A 86 5.83 0.18 -14.84
N PRO A 87 7.14 -0.04 -15.09
CA PRO A 87 7.89 -1.14 -14.50
C PRO A 87 8.04 -1.05 -12.97
N TRP A 88 7.68 0.06 -12.35
CA TRP A 88 7.71 0.22 -10.90
C TRP A 88 6.44 -0.29 -10.19
N GLU A 89 5.41 -0.72 -10.93
CA GLU A 89 4.19 -1.27 -10.30
C GLU A 89 4.53 -2.38 -9.30
N GLU A 90 4.04 -2.22 -8.05
CA GLU A 90 4.30 -3.11 -6.92
C GLU A 90 5.77 -3.23 -6.47
N LEU A 91 6.74 -2.53 -7.05
CA LEU A 91 8.10 -2.58 -6.53
C LEU A 91 8.17 -1.95 -5.12
N PRO A 92 8.98 -2.50 -4.19
CA PRO A 92 9.35 -1.80 -2.98
C PRO A 92 10.01 -0.44 -3.29
N PHE A 93 9.68 0.61 -2.54
CA PHE A 93 10.28 1.93 -2.74
C PHE A 93 11.82 1.86 -2.71
N GLY A 94 12.40 1.15 -1.74
CA GLY A 94 13.85 1.00 -1.66
C GLY A 94 14.44 0.25 -2.86
N THR A 95 13.67 -0.62 -3.51
CA THR A 95 14.12 -1.27 -4.76
C THR A 95 14.10 -0.28 -5.92
N ALA A 96 13.04 0.52 -6.06
CA ALA A 96 12.99 1.56 -7.10
C ALA A 96 14.12 2.58 -6.93
N TRP A 97 14.38 3.05 -5.70
CA TRP A 97 15.54 3.89 -5.38
C TRP A 97 16.88 3.26 -5.73
N ARG A 98 17.02 1.95 -5.55
CA ARG A 98 18.26 1.23 -5.81
C ARG A 98 18.55 1.07 -7.30
N ILE A 99 17.52 0.80 -8.11
CA ILE A 99 17.68 0.51 -9.55
C ILE A 99 17.61 1.77 -10.42
N ASN A 100 16.82 2.76 -10.03
CA ASN A 100 16.57 3.99 -10.78
C ASN A 100 16.68 5.23 -9.85
N PRO A 101 17.84 5.53 -9.26
CA PRO A 101 17.96 6.60 -8.26
C PRO A 101 17.61 7.99 -8.80
N LYS A 102 18.00 8.30 -10.04
CA LYS A 102 17.69 9.60 -10.66
C LYS A 102 16.20 9.74 -10.92
N GLU A 103 15.58 8.72 -11.54
CA GLU A 103 14.16 8.73 -11.85
C GLU A 103 13.30 8.78 -10.58
N MET A 104 13.76 8.15 -9.48
CA MET A 104 13.09 8.22 -8.17
C MET A 104 13.23 9.59 -7.52
N ASP A 105 14.35 10.26 -7.69
CA ASP A 105 14.52 11.64 -7.24
C ASP A 105 13.59 12.57 -8.05
N ASP A 106 13.60 12.45 -9.37
CA ASP A 106 12.70 13.20 -10.24
C ASP A 106 11.22 12.94 -9.86
N PHE A 107 10.80 11.68 -9.71
CA PHE A 107 9.45 11.32 -9.30
C PHE A 107 9.03 11.98 -7.97
N THR A 108 9.96 12.07 -7.03
CA THR A 108 9.69 12.56 -5.68
C THR A 108 9.75 14.07 -5.57
N ASN A 109 10.75 14.70 -6.20
CA ASN A 109 11.11 16.08 -6.01
C ASN A 109 10.85 16.96 -7.25
N HIS A 110 10.96 16.40 -8.46
CA HIS A 110 10.85 17.10 -9.75
C HIS A 110 9.90 16.38 -10.72
N PRO A 111 8.61 16.14 -10.34
CA PRO A 111 7.71 15.27 -11.10
C PRO A 111 7.42 15.77 -12.53
N ASP A 112 7.56 17.07 -12.79
CA ASP A 112 7.48 17.67 -14.12
C ASP A 112 8.61 17.18 -15.06
N GLN A 113 9.77 16.81 -14.50
CA GLN A 113 10.93 16.29 -15.22
C GLN A 113 10.96 14.76 -15.26
N TRP A 114 10.19 14.11 -14.38
CA TRP A 114 10.20 12.65 -14.29
C TRP A 114 9.76 11.97 -15.59
N ARG A 115 10.62 11.05 -16.03
CA ARG A 115 10.38 10.20 -17.20
C ARG A 115 10.84 8.78 -16.90
N LEU A 116 9.97 7.82 -17.14
CA LEU A 116 10.27 6.39 -17.05
C LEU A 116 9.57 5.67 -18.20
N GLU A 117 10.29 4.84 -18.92
CA GLU A 117 9.72 4.09 -20.04
C GLU A 117 8.53 3.23 -19.58
N GLY A 118 7.42 3.29 -20.31
CA GLY A 118 6.18 2.58 -19.97
C GLY A 118 5.33 3.23 -18.86
N ALA A 119 5.77 4.36 -18.29
CA ALA A 119 5.00 5.13 -17.30
C ALA A 119 4.35 6.38 -17.92
N GLU A 120 3.31 6.90 -17.24
CA GLU A 120 2.73 8.22 -17.56
C GLU A 120 3.61 9.35 -17.01
N THR A 121 3.65 10.46 -17.71
CA THR A 121 4.24 11.69 -17.21
C THR A 121 3.30 12.42 -16.25
N PHE A 122 3.85 13.28 -15.39
CA PHE A 122 3.06 14.11 -14.47
C PHE A 122 2.01 14.96 -15.20
N ARG A 123 2.38 15.51 -16.36
CA ARG A 123 1.47 16.29 -17.21
C ARG A 123 0.32 15.45 -17.77
N GLN A 124 0.58 14.26 -18.30
CA GLN A 124 -0.45 13.36 -18.81
C GLN A 124 -1.49 13.00 -17.74
N VAL A 125 -1.04 12.75 -16.51
CA VAL A 125 -1.95 12.48 -15.38
C VAL A 125 -2.84 13.67 -15.09
N GLY A 126 -2.28 14.89 -15.07
CA GLY A 126 -3.06 16.13 -14.88
C GLY A 126 -4.07 16.36 -16.01
N GLU A 127 -3.63 16.25 -17.26
CA GLU A 127 -4.47 16.49 -18.45
C GLU A 127 -5.69 15.55 -18.50
N ARG A 128 -5.52 14.23 -18.26
CA ARG A 128 -6.66 13.29 -18.27
C ARG A 128 -7.66 13.55 -17.15
N SER A 129 -7.18 13.91 -15.94
CA SER A 129 -8.07 14.20 -14.83
C SER A 129 -8.82 15.52 -15.03
N ILE A 130 -8.16 16.54 -15.57
CA ILE A 130 -8.77 17.84 -15.90
C ILE A 130 -9.85 17.67 -16.98
N ALA A 131 -9.60 16.86 -18.00
CA ALA A 131 -10.62 16.55 -19.00
C ALA A 131 -11.88 15.95 -18.37
N ALA A 132 -11.73 14.96 -17.47
CA ALA A 132 -12.85 14.38 -16.74
C ALA A 132 -13.56 15.39 -15.82
N LEU A 133 -12.80 16.26 -15.13
CA LEU A 133 -13.41 17.29 -14.28
C LEU A 133 -14.22 18.32 -15.08
N ARG A 134 -13.79 18.71 -16.27
CA ARG A 134 -14.54 19.61 -17.15
C ARG A 134 -15.90 19.02 -17.54
N GLU A 135 -15.96 17.74 -17.83
CA GLU A 135 -17.21 17.04 -18.15
C GLU A 135 -18.14 17.01 -16.91
N ILE A 136 -17.60 16.77 -15.72
CA ILE A 136 -18.36 16.81 -14.46
C ILE A 136 -18.93 18.21 -14.22
N VAL A 137 -18.15 19.27 -14.39
CA VAL A 137 -18.60 20.66 -14.22
C VAL A 137 -19.75 20.98 -15.20
N ALA A 138 -19.62 20.55 -16.45
CA ALA A 138 -20.66 20.73 -17.48
C ALA A 138 -21.97 19.98 -17.12
N LYS A 139 -21.88 18.82 -16.48
CA LYS A 139 -23.05 18.03 -16.00
C LYS A 139 -23.71 18.61 -14.75
N HIS A 140 -22.97 19.31 -13.91
CA HIS A 140 -23.43 19.79 -12.59
C HIS A 140 -23.23 21.31 -12.44
N PRO A 141 -23.84 22.13 -13.33
CA PRO A 141 -23.69 23.58 -13.26
C PRO A 141 -24.24 24.11 -11.93
N GLY A 142 -23.39 24.77 -11.13
CA GLY A 142 -23.75 25.27 -9.79
C GLY A 142 -23.88 24.20 -8.69
N GLY A 143 -23.63 22.94 -9.03
CA GLY A 143 -23.74 21.81 -8.11
C GLY A 143 -22.51 21.61 -7.23
N THR A 144 -22.62 20.63 -6.34
CA THR A 144 -21.55 20.20 -5.44
C THR A 144 -21.24 18.70 -5.63
N VAL A 145 -20.03 18.37 -6.04
CA VAL A 145 -19.63 16.99 -6.31
C VAL A 145 -18.39 16.60 -5.54
N ALA A 146 -18.23 15.30 -5.28
CA ALA A 146 -17.00 14.75 -4.71
C ALA A 146 -16.34 13.81 -5.71
N VAL A 147 -15.00 13.84 -5.79
CA VAL A 147 -14.18 12.96 -6.63
C VAL A 147 -13.13 12.29 -5.77
N CYS A 148 -13.22 10.98 -5.59
CA CYS A 148 -12.22 10.19 -4.88
C CYS A 148 -11.13 9.72 -5.83
N GLY A 149 -9.88 10.10 -5.53
CA GLY A 149 -8.73 9.77 -6.36
C GLY A 149 -7.49 9.49 -5.52
N HIS A 150 -6.35 9.91 -6.04
CA HIS A 150 -5.03 9.51 -5.56
C HIS A 150 -4.12 10.72 -5.35
N GLY A 151 -3.01 10.50 -4.63
CA GLY A 151 -2.14 11.60 -4.23
C GLY A 151 -1.44 12.29 -5.40
N TYR A 152 -0.81 11.52 -6.28
CA TYR A 152 -0.09 12.08 -7.44
C TYR A 152 -1.05 12.70 -8.46
N LEU A 153 -2.20 12.04 -8.69
CA LEU A 153 -3.28 12.55 -9.54
C LEU A 153 -3.76 13.93 -9.05
N ILE A 154 -4.11 14.06 -7.76
CA ILE A 154 -4.63 15.32 -7.19
C ILE A 154 -3.57 16.43 -7.32
N THR A 155 -2.32 16.12 -7.01
CA THR A 155 -1.22 17.09 -7.16
C THR A 155 -1.07 17.53 -8.61
N ALA A 156 -1.06 16.60 -9.58
CA ALA A 156 -0.96 16.90 -11.00
C ALA A 156 -2.15 17.72 -11.52
N THR A 157 -3.35 17.43 -11.01
CA THR A 157 -4.58 18.17 -11.31
C THR A 157 -4.48 19.63 -10.84
N LEU A 158 -4.06 19.85 -9.61
CA LEU A 158 -3.89 21.20 -9.05
C LEU A 158 -2.82 21.99 -9.79
N CYS A 159 -1.71 21.35 -10.14
CA CYS A 159 -0.67 21.99 -10.95
C CYS A 159 -1.22 22.38 -12.33
N GLY A 160 -1.92 21.49 -13.01
CA GLY A 160 -2.45 21.78 -14.34
C GLY A 160 -3.57 22.82 -14.36
N LEU A 161 -4.36 22.96 -13.28
CA LEU A 161 -5.46 23.91 -13.18
C LEU A 161 -5.04 25.28 -12.64
N ILE A 162 -4.09 25.33 -11.69
CA ILE A 162 -3.88 26.53 -10.86
C ILE A 162 -2.42 26.98 -10.84
N TYR A 163 -1.47 26.08 -10.59
CA TYR A 163 -0.11 26.47 -10.21
C TYR A 163 0.93 26.41 -11.33
N GLY A 164 0.68 25.64 -12.40
CA GLY A 164 1.69 25.22 -13.36
C GLY A 164 2.41 23.94 -12.93
N TYR A 165 2.76 23.08 -13.86
CA TYR A 165 3.34 21.76 -13.58
C TYR A 165 4.73 21.85 -12.92
N GLU A 166 5.46 22.92 -13.15
CA GLU A 166 6.77 23.24 -12.55
C GLU A 166 6.67 23.66 -11.07
N ASN A 167 5.49 24.05 -10.60
CA ASN A 167 5.25 24.57 -9.26
C ASN A 167 4.59 23.56 -8.31
N ARG A 168 5.00 22.31 -8.41
CA ARG A 168 4.42 21.19 -7.61
C ARG A 168 4.35 21.48 -6.12
N ASP A 169 5.30 22.20 -5.56
CA ASP A 169 5.35 22.47 -4.12
C ASP A 169 4.17 23.34 -3.63
N GLN A 170 3.59 24.17 -4.51
CA GLN A 170 2.39 24.95 -4.19
C GLN A 170 1.14 24.06 -4.04
N ALA A 171 1.06 22.95 -4.75
CA ALA A 171 0.00 21.97 -4.57
C ALA A 171 0.13 21.19 -3.26
N GLY A 172 1.31 21.17 -2.65
CA GLY A 172 1.59 20.49 -1.39
C GLY A 172 1.50 18.97 -1.48
N ARG A 173 1.62 18.31 -0.32
CA ARG A 173 1.48 16.86 -0.18
C ARG A 173 0.18 16.52 0.56
N SER A 174 -0.64 15.71 -0.06
CA SER A 174 -1.91 15.22 0.51
C SER A 174 -1.67 14.02 1.43
N ASP A 175 -2.24 14.01 2.64
CA ASP A 175 -2.36 12.79 3.45
C ASP A 175 -3.50 11.91 2.95
N ASN A 176 -3.58 10.65 3.37
CA ASN A 176 -4.73 9.80 3.03
C ASN A 176 -6.03 10.40 3.59
N THR A 177 -7.08 10.36 2.82
CA THR A 177 -8.38 11.00 3.01
C THR A 177 -8.37 12.53 3.13
N ALA A 178 -7.22 13.19 2.93
CA ALA A 178 -7.21 14.65 2.85
C ALA A 178 -8.12 15.14 1.72
N VAL A 179 -8.73 16.29 1.94
CA VAL A 179 -9.75 16.92 1.10
C VAL A 179 -9.23 18.24 0.55
N THR A 180 -9.44 18.47 -0.74
CA THR A 180 -9.22 19.74 -1.40
C THR A 180 -10.56 20.22 -1.97
N LEU A 181 -10.95 21.47 -1.74
CA LEU A 181 -12.15 22.07 -2.32
C LEU A 181 -11.76 23.04 -3.42
N LEU A 182 -12.25 22.77 -4.61
CA LEU A 182 -12.20 23.68 -5.75
C LEU A 182 -13.56 24.35 -5.96
N GLU A 183 -13.53 25.63 -6.28
CA GLU A 183 -14.65 26.36 -6.87
C GLU A 183 -14.32 26.66 -8.32
N TRP A 184 -15.23 26.27 -9.22
CA TRP A 184 -15.05 26.32 -10.66
C TRP A 184 -16.23 27.00 -11.33
N ASP A 185 -15.98 28.07 -12.03
CA ASP A 185 -16.91 28.69 -12.97
C ASP A 185 -16.23 28.93 -14.34
N ASP A 186 -16.95 29.52 -15.26
CA ASP A 186 -16.47 29.71 -16.64
C ASP A 186 -15.25 30.64 -16.73
N GLU A 187 -15.03 31.50 -15.73
CA GLU A 187 -13.99 32.52 -15.73
C GLU A 187 -12.79 32.13 -14.83
N GLN A 188 -13.03 31.41 -13.73
CA GLN A 188 -12.02 31.18 -12.71
C GLN A 188 -12.12 29.79 -12.07
N ILE A 189 -10.95 29.25 -11.75
CA ILE A 189 -10.80 28.06 -10.91
C ILE A 189 -9.93 28.44 -9.73
N ARG A 190 -10.41 28.18 -8.50
CA ARG A 190 -9.63 28.44 -7.30
C ARG A 190 -9.72 27.30 -6.31
N ALA A 191 -8.65 27.06 -5.58
CA ALA A 191 -8.67 26.21 -4.41
C ALA A 191 -9.12 27.05 -3.20
N VAL A 192 -10.23 26.68 -2.59
CA VAL A 192 -10.73 27.32 -1.35
C VAL A 192 -9.88 26.87 -0.17
N PHE A 193 -9.59 25.59 -0.12
CA PHE A 193 -8.58 24.96 0.75
C PHE A 193 -8.03 23.72 0.06
N GLN A 194 -6.83 23.28 0.47
CA GLN A 194 -6.20 22.10 -0.09
C GLN A 194 -5.56 21.21 0.97
N ASN A 195 -5.55 19.92 0.71
CA ASN A 195 -4.89 18.91 1.54
C ASN A 195 -5.33 18.94 3.02
N ASP A 196 -6.59 19.36 3.27
CA ASP A 196 -7.13 19.45 4.62
C ASP A 196 -7.47 18.06 5.16
N SER A 197 -6.79 17.69 6.24
CA SER A 197 -6.97 16.45 6.99
C SER A 197 -7.47 16.70 8.43
N SER A 198 -8.11 17.82 8.70
CA SER A 198 -8.59 18.23 10.04
C SER A 198 -9.61 17.28 10.65
N HIS A 199 -10.26 16.44 9.83
CA HIS A 199 -11.17 15.38 10.29
C HIS A 199 -10.43 14.16 10.87
N LEU A 200 -9.10 14.10 10.78
CA LEU A 200 -8.29 13.01 11.30
C LEU A 200 -7.60 13.43 12.61
N GLU A 201 -7.66 12.55 13.61
CA GLU A 201 -6.80 12.66 14.77
C GLU A 201 -5.32 12.45 14.36
N ARG A 202 -4.39 13.05 15.11
CA ARG A 202 -2.96 13.02 14.79
C ARG A 202 -2.41 11.60 14.56
N GLU A 203 -2.88 10.64 15.34
CA GLU A 203 -2.50 9.23 15.28
C GLU A 203 -3.05 8.52 14.02
N HIS A 204 -4.10 9.06 13.41
CA HIS A 204 -4.70 8.54 12.19
C HIS A 204 -4.08 9.14 10.92
N LEU A 205 -3.13 10.05 11.01
CA LEU A 205 -2.39 10.55 9.86
C LEU A 205 -1.38 9.51 9.39
N THR A 206 -1.45 9.10 8.12
CA THR A 206 -0.51 8.14 7.53
C THR A 206 0.93 8.64 7.62
N ARG A 207 1.16 9.92 7.33
CA ARG A 207 2.48 10.56 7.44
C ARG A 207 3.07 10.53 8.85
N SER A 208 2.26 10.43 9.91
CA SER A 208 2.75 10.33 11.28
C SER A 208 3.52 9.03 11.55
N ARG A 209 3.26 7.98 10.77
CA ARG A 209 3.97 6.70 10.84
C ARG A 209 5.34 6.72 10.15
N TRP A 210 5.53 7.62 9.20
CA TRP A 210 6.68 7.64 8.29
C TRP A 210 7.54 8.89 8.51
N LYS A 211 7.81 9.21 9.76
CA LYS A 211 8.68 10.35 10.11
C LYS A 211 10.13 9.99 9.90
N PRO A 212 10.94 10.89 9.28
CA PRO A 212 12.40 10.70 9.18
C PRO A 212 13.07 10.42 10.53
N GLU A 213 12.56 11.06 11.60
CA GLU A 213 13.10 10.92 12.96
C GLU A 213 12.87 9.51 13.55
N THR A 214 11.93 8.74 13.03
CA THR A 214 11.68 7.36 13.48
C THR A 214 12.64 6.36 12.85
N GLY A 215 13.55 6.81 11.98
CA GLY A 215 14.51 5.95 11.27
C GLY A 215 13.85 4.96 10.31
N LEU A 216 12.63 5.26 9.87
CA LEU A 216 11.93 4.44 8.89
C LEU A 216 12.61 4.59 7.55
N ALA A 217 13.13 3.49 7.06
CA ALA A 217 13.80 3.39 5.77
C ALA A 217 13.04 2.40 4.88
N ASP A 218 13.24 2.54 3.58
CA ASP A 218 12.65 1.65 2.59
C ASP A 218 13.62 0.52 2.27
N LEU A 219 13.15 -0.72 2.37
CA LEU A 219 13.95 -1.88 2.01
C LEU A 219 14.12 -2.01 0.50
N HIS A 220 15.35 -2.15 0.05
CA HIS A 220 15.62 -2.84 -1.19
C HIS A 220 15.42 -4.34 -0.96
N ILE A 221 14.51 -4.95 -1.70
CA ILE A 221 14.20 -6.38 -1.60
C ILE A 221 14.66 -7.05 -2.89
N ALA A 222 15.53 -8.05 -2.77
CA ALA A 222 16.06 -8.80 -3.90
C ALA A 222 16.07 -10.30 -3.61
N PRO A 223 15.97 -11.15 -4.67
CA PRO A 223 16.18 -12.58 -4.52
C PRO A 223 17.50 -12.87 -3.80
N MET A 224 17.47 -13.84 -2.91
CA MET A 224 18.67 -14.32 -2.23
C MET A 224 19.58 -15.02 -3.25
N GLY A 225 20.87 -14.69 -3.18
CA GLY A 225 21.91 -15.40 -3.93
C GLY A 225 22.44 -16.61 -3.18
N ASN A 226 23.74 -16.77 -3.19
CA ASN A 226 24.40 -17.94 -2.60
C ASN A 226 24.99 -17.64 -1.20
N GLU A 227 24.32 -16.77 -0.40
CA GLU A 227 24.77 -16.31 0.92
C GLU A 227 24.46 -17.33 2.03
N VAL A 228 25.04 -18.54 1.92
CA VAL A 228 24.78 -19.68 2.81
C VAL A 228 25.02 -19.35 4.28
N GLU A 229 26.20 -18.79 4.60
CA GLU A 229 26.58 -18.48 5.96
C GLU A 229 25.63 -17.51 6.63
N GLN A 230 25.18 -16.50 5.88
CA GLN A 230 24.25 -15.51 6.39
C GLN A 230 22.86 -16.12 6.65
N TYR A 231 22.38 -16.95 5.74
CA TYR A 231 21.13 -17.66 5.92
C TYR A 231 21.17 -18.56 7.16
N ILE A 232 22.24 -19.34 7.30
CA ILE A 232 22.40 -20.22 8.45
C ILE A 232 22.46 -19.42 9.76
N ARG A 233 23.18 -18.29 9.81
CA ARG A 233 23.21 -17.41 10.98
C ARG A 233 21.79 -16.92 11.35
N TYR A 234 21.03 -16.44 10.40
CA TYR A 234 19.66 -15.97 10.64
C TYR A 234 18.75 -17.09 11.16
N ARG A 235 18.94 -18.30 10.65
CA ARG A 235 18.23 -19.49 11.15
C ARG A 235 18.64 -19.85 12.58
N GLN A 236 19.93 -19.76 12.91
CA GLN A 236 20.45 -19.99 14.26
C GLN A 236 19.89 -18.99 15.25
N ASP A 237 19.98 -17.70 14.94
CA ASP A 237 19.43 -16.64 15.80
C ASP A 237 17.93 -16.83 16.08
N ALA A 238 17.16 -17.14 15.03
CA ALA A 238 15.73 -17.40 15.18
C ALA A 238 15.45 -18.68 15.99
N TRP A 239 16.28 -19.71 15.83
CA TRP A 239 16.17 -20.96 16.54
C TRP A 239 16.45 -20.76 18.04
N GLU A 240 17.54 -20.04 18.39
CA GLU A 240 17.89 -19.73 19.79
C GLU A 240 16.81 -18.91 20.50
N VAL A 241 16.22 -17.93 19.79
CA VAL A 241 15.10 -17.14 20.35
C VAL A 241 13.90 -18.03 20.73
N VAL A 242 13.64 -19.09 19.94
CA VAL A 242 12.50 -19.99 20.17
C VAL A 242 12.82 -21.08 21.19
N TYR A 243 14.02 -21.64 21.13
CA TYR A 243 14.37 -22.88 21.85
C TYR A 243 15.43 -22.70 22.95
N GLY A 244 16.02 -21.52 23.09
CA GLY A 244 17.03 -21.19 24.10
C GLY A 244 18.38 -21.86 23.88
N SER A 245 18.56 -22.66 22.84
CA SER A 245 19.81 -23.33 22.49
C SER A 245 19.82 -23.82 21.06
N LEU A 246 21.00 -24.11 20.51
CA LEU A 246 21.16 -24.72 19.17
C LEU A 246 20.96 -26.25 19.15
N LYS A 247 20.56 -26.88 20.25
CA LYS A 247 20.34 -28.34 20.29
C LYS A 247 19.29 -28.72 19.24
N GLY A 248 19.70 -29.66 18.35
CA GLY A 248 18.83 -30.15 17.27
C GLY A 248 18.68 -29.19 16.08
N PHE A 249 19.45 -28.13 16.02
CA PHE A 249 19.52 -27.28 14.82
C PHE A 249 20.13 -28.04 13.64
N ASP A 250 19.47 -28.02 12.49
CA ASP A 250 19.89 -28.70 11.27
C ASP A 250 20.17 -27.69 10.16
N GLY A 251 21.35 -27.07 10.23
CA GLY A 251 21.77 -26.07 9.22
C GLY A 251 21.78 -26.61 7.78
N PRO A 252 22.42 -27.77 7.52
CA PRO A 252 22.40 -28.37 6.18
C PRO A 252 21.00 -28.65 5.66
N GLY A 253 20.09 -29.19 6.49
CA GLY A 253 18.71 -29.46 6.09
C GLY A 253 17.95 -28.19 5.74
N PHE A 254 18.11 -27.11 6.52
CA PHE A 254 17.54 -25.80 6.19
C PHE A 254 18.06 -25.24 4.88
N TRP A 255 19.37 -25.40 4.61
CA TRP A 255 19.97 -24.93 3.37
C TRP A 255 19.48 -25.72 2.15
N MET A 256 19.36 -27.04 2.24
CA MET A 256 18.78 -27.86 1.17
C MET A 256 17.34 -27.44 0.84
N ASP A 257 16.54 -27.14 1.85
CA ASP A 257 15.17 -26.64 1.64
C ASP A 257 15.15 -25.25 0.98
N ALA A 258 16.06 -24.37 1.40
CA ALA A 258 16.25 -23.07 0.78
C ALA A 258 16.64 -23.17 -0.70
N GLN A 259 17.63 -24.01 -1.03
CA GLN A 259 18.05 -24.25 -2.42
C GLN A 259 16.88 -24.77 -3.28
N ARG A 260 16.09 -25.71 -2.75
CA ARG A 260 14.91 -26.23 -3.44
C ARG A 260 13.88 -25.12 -3.70
N THR A 261 13.68 -24.25 -2.72
CA THR A 261 12.75 -23.10 -2.83
C THR A 261 13.23 -22.12 -3.91
N MET A 262 14.50 -21.71 -3.87
CA MET A 262 15.09 -20.79 -4.85
C MET A 262 15.10 -21.38 -6.27
N GLY A 263 15.34 -22.68 -6.40
CA GLY A 263 15.32 -23.37 -7.69
C GLY A 263 13.94 -23.41 -8.37
N LYS A 264 12.87 -23.27 -7.59
CA LYS A 264 11.48 -23.19 -8.10
C LYS A 264 11.10 -21.78 -8.48
N ASP A 265 11.35 -20.82 -7.61
CA ASP A 265 11.13 -19.39 -7.83
C ASP A 265 12.11 -18.59 -6.98
N PRO A 266 13.02 -17.83 -7.59
CA PRO A 266 13.96 -16.99 -6.85
C PRO A 266 13.26 -15.96 -5.94
N ASN A 267 12.07 -15.50 -6.31
CA ASN A 267 11.31 -14.55 -5.51
C ASN A 267 10.63 -15.18 -4.28
N ALA A 268 10.63 -16.51 -4.17
CA ALA A 268 10.16 -17.20 -2.97
C ALA A 268 11.15 -17.10 -1.80
N MET A 269 12.37 -16.62 -2.05
CA MET A 269 13.37 -16.40 -1.01
C MET A 269 14.12 -15.12 -1.28
N VAL A 270 13.81 -14.08 -0.49
CA VAL A 270 14.36 -12.74 -0.69
C VAL A 270 15.02 -12.20 0.56
N VAL A 271 16.00 -11.33 0.34
CA VAL A 271 16.71 -10.57 1.38
C VAL A 271 16.31 -9.10 1.29
N GLY A 272 16.06 -8.50 2.45
CA GLY A 272 15.87 -7.06 2.59
C GLY A 272 17.17 -6.38 2.98
N TYR A 273 17.52 -5.33 2.23
CA TYR A 273 18.72 -4.54 2.43
C TYR A 273 18.36 -3.11 2.79
N LEU A 274 19.12 -2.52 3.72
CA LEU A 274 19.24 -1.08 3.87
C LEU A 274 20.59 -0.67 3.30
N ASP A 275 20.59 0.18 2.31
CA ASP A 275 21.74 0.48 1.47
C ASP A 275 22.34 -0.81 0.88
N ARG A 276 23.47 -1.27 1.39
CA ARG A 276 24.11 -2.54 1.00
C ARG A 276 24.11 -3.57 2.14
N THR A 277 23.55 -3.22 3.29
CA THR A 277 23.56 -4.08 4.48
C THR A 277 22.33 -4.99 4.48
N PRO A 278 22.48 -6.31 4.47
CA PRO A 278 21.37 -7.22 4.62
C PRO A 278 20.86 -7.17 6.07
N VAL A 279 19.59 -6.85 6.23
CA VAL A 279 18.98 -6.62 7.56
C VAL A 279 17.93 -7.64 7.94
N GLY A 280 17.43 -8.40 6.96
CA GLY A 280 16.42 -9.43 7.18
C GLY A 280 16.12 -10.22 5.93
N MET A 281 15.25 -11.21 6.05
CA MET A 281 14.83 -12.03 4.92
C MET A 281 13.45 -12.65 5.13
N ILE A 282 12.86 -13.12 4.04
CA ILE A 282 11.67 -13.94 4.08
C ILE A 282 11.82 -15.11 3.11
N GLN A 283 11.38 -16.29 3.56
CA GLN A 283 11.25 -17.49 2.76
C GLN A 283 9.76 -17.82 2.63
N LEU A 284 9.33 -18.15 1.43
CA LEU A 284 7.96 -18.52 1.09
C LEU A 284 7.93 -19.98 0.66
N SER A 285 6.76 -20.62 0.73
CA SER A 285 6.55 -22.00 0.29
C SER A 285 5.42 -22.05 -0.75
N PRO A 286 5.71 -21.86 -2.05
CA PRO A 286 4.69 -21.73 -3.09
C PRO A 286 3.75 -22.92 -3.20
N GLU A 287 4.21 -24.12 -2.87
CA GLU A 287 3.45 -25.37 -3.03
C GLU A 287 2.62 -25.76 -1.81
N ARG A 288 3.08 -25.37 -0.59
CA ARG A 288 2.41 -25.76 0.64
C ARG A 288 1.00 -25.16 0.69
N ASP A 289 0.02 -26.03 0.93
CA ASP A 289 -1.41 -25.67 1.04
C ASP A 289 -1.98 -24.93 -0.19
N SER A 290 -1.29 -25.02 -1.33
CA SER A 290 -1.63 -24.30 -2.56
C SER A 290 -3.05 -24.59 -3.05
N ARG A 291 -3.51 -25.85 -2.97
CA ARG A 291 -4.88 -26.25 -3.37
C ARG A 291 -5.99 -25.67 -2.49
N LYS A 292 -5.62 -25.15 -1.32
CA LYS A 292 -6.55 -24.50 -0.36
C LYS A 292 -6.60 -22.97 -0.53
N GLY A 293 -5.92 -22.40 -1.53
CA GLY A 293 -5.80 -20.95 -1.71
C GLY A 293 -4.91 -20.27 -0.67
N VAL A 294 -4.03 -21.03 0.00
CA VAL A 294 -3.18 -20.54 1.07
C VAL A 294 -1.75 -20.33 0.58
N GLY A 295 -1.17 -19.16 0.89
CA GLY A 295 0.25 -18.90 0.87
C GLY A 295 0.86 -19.16 2.25
N TYR A 296 2.03 -19.77 2.33
CA TYR A 296 2.68 -20.09 3.60
C TYR A 296 4.07 -19.47 3.72
N ILE A 297 4.32 -18.82 4.87
CA ILE A 297 5.63 -18.25 5.24
C ILE A 297 6.32 -19.19 6.22
N PRO A 298 7.28 -20.04 5.79
CA PRO A 298 8.05 -20.89 6.69
C PRO A 298 9.09 -20.12 7.52
N PHE A 299 9.54 -18.96 7.04
CA PHE A 299 10.54 -18.17 7.74
C PHE A 299 10.45 -16.69 7.42
N LEU A 300 10.47 -15.86 8.44
CA LEU A 300 10.64 -14.41 8.37
C LEU A 300 11.59 -14.02 9.50
N TYR A 301 12.64 -13.30 9.13
CA TYR A 301 13.67 -12.86 10.08
C TYR A 301 14.05 -11.41 9.83
N LEU A 302 14.27 -10.68 10.91
CA LEU A 302 14.86 -9.35 10.93
C LEU A 302 15.90 -9.28 12.05
N ARG A 303 17.10 -8.81 11.73
CA ARG A 303 18.18 -8.60 12.71
C ARG A 303 17.69 -7.69 13.83
N GLU A 304 18.06 -7.97 15.05
CA GLU A 304 17.55 -7.31 16.26
C GLU A 304 17.68 -5.77 16.20
N ALA A 305 18.85 -5.26 15.80
CA ALA A 305 19.11 -3.82 15.65
C ALA A 305 18.17 -3.08 14.68
N TYR A 306 17.45 -3.81 13.84
CA TYR A 306 16.55 -3.28 12.80
C TYR A 306 15.07 -3.53 13.10
N ARG A 307 14.75 -4.17 14.23
CA ARG A 307 13.36 -4.39 14.67
C ARG A 307 12.72 -3.08 15.13
N HIS A 308 11.40 -3.06 15.19
CA HIS A 308 10.57 -1.91 15.60
C HIS A 308 10.69 -0.65 14.70
N LYS A 309 11.33 -0.77 13.54
CA LYS A 309 11.53 0.32 12.56
C LYS A 309 10.63 0.18 11.30
N GLY A 310 9.52 -0.55 11.36
CA GLY A 310 8.61 -0.72 10.21
C GLY A 310 9.17 -1.55 9.06
N LEU A 311 10.29 -2.24 9.23
CA LEU A 311 10.94 -2.99 8.14
C LEU A 311 10.32 -4.38 7.94
N GLY A 312 9.91 -5.05 9.02
CA GLY A 312 9.34 -6.41 8.93
C GLY A 312 8.05 -6.46 8.12
N ILE A 313 7.23 -5.40 8.16
CA ILE A 313 5.98 -5.35 7.39
C ILE A 313 6.22 -5.22 5.89
N GLN A 314 7.35 -4.66 5.47
CA GLN A 314 7.73 -4.58 4.05
C GLN A 314 8.05 -5.98 3.49
N LEU A 315 8.67 -6.85 4.29
CA LEU A 315 8.89 -8.27 3.93
C LEU A 315 7.56 -9.04 3.85
N VAL A 316 6.61 -8.78 4.78
CA VAL A 316 5.26 -9.34 4.69
C VAL A 316 4.55 -8.85 3.42
N GLY A 317 4.73 -7.59 3.04
CA GLY A 317 4.21 -7.05 1.79
C GLY A 317 4.73 -7.76 0.55
N HIS A 318 5.99 -8.23 0.59
CA HIS A 318 6.52 -9.09 -0.48
C HIS A 318 5.74 -10.41 -0.56
N ALA A 319 5.48 -11.06 0.58
CA ALA A 319 4.69 -12.29 0.61
C ALA A 319 3.27 -12.09 0.08
N VAL A 320 2.61 -11.00 0.47
CA VAL A 320 1.25 -10.65 -0.01
C VAL A 320 1.24 -10.50 -1.52
N SER A 321 2.15 -9.69 -2.09
CA SER A 321 2.27 -9.51 -3.54
C SER A 321 2.56 -10.81 -4.26
N PHE A 322 3.54 -11.58 -3.77
CA PHE A 322 3.93 -12.87 -4.34
C PHE A 322 2.76 -13.86 -4.41
N TYR A 323 2.05 -14.04 -3.29
CA TYR A 323 0.97 -15.02 -3.23
C TYR A 323 -0.29 -14.59 -3.97
N ARG A 324 -0.59 -13.29 -4.04
CA ARG A 324 -1.70 -12.79 -4.88
C ARG A 324 -1.48 -13.08 -6.36
N LYS A 325 -0.25 -12.95 -6.86
CA LYS A 325 0.12 -13.32 -8.24
C LYS A 325 -0.07 -14.81 -8.52
N LEU A 326 0.03 -15.65 -7.48
CA LEU A 326 -0.27 -17.07 -7.54
C LEU A 326 -1.76 -17.41 -7.28
N GLY A 327 -2.65 -16.40 -7.19
CA GLY A 327 -4.07 -16.59 -6.96
C GLY A 327 -4.42 -17.08 -5.54
N ARG A 328 -3.58 -16.77 -4.52
CA ARG A 328 -3.87 -17.10 -3.12
C ARG A 328 -4.66 -15.96 -2.48
N ASP A 329 -5.58 -16.34 -1.63
CA ASP A 329 -6.47 -15.43 -0.91
C ASP A 329 -6.17 -15.32 0.60
N ARG A 330 -5.34 -16.22 1.13
CA ARG A 330 -4.94 -16.25 2.54
C ARG A 330 -3.44 -16.45 2.67
N LEU A 331 -2.89 -15.88 3.74
CA LEU A 331 -1.47 -15.99 4.11
C LEU A 331 -1.37 -16.61 5.50
N GLN A 332 -0.63 -17.70 5.63
CA GLN A 332 -0.44 -18.40 6.90
C GLN A 332 1.03 -18.50 7.29
N LEU A 333 1.26 -18.62 8.57
CA LEU A 333 2.55 -18.92 9.19
C LEU A 333 2.34 -19.62 10.53
N SER A 334 3.43 -20.12 11.12
CA SER A 334 3.40 -20.73 12.44
C SER A 334 4.40 -20.04 13.37
N VAL A 335 3.97 -19.74 14.60
CA VAL A 335 4.76 -19.04 15.62
C VAL A 335 4.83 -19.86 16.90
N ALA A 336 5.99 -19.89 17.55
CA ALA A 336 6.11 -20.48 18.89
C ALA A 336 5.31 -19.64 19.91
N PRO A 337 4.54 -20.27 20.83
CA PRO A 337 3.79 -19.53 21.85
C PRO A 337 4.66 -18.63 22.73
N THR A 338 5.92 -18.99 22.91
CA THR A 338 6.92 -18.23 23.68
C THR A 338 7.46 -16.99 22.95
N ASN A 339 7.21 -16.87 21.65
CA ASN A 339 7.68 -15.72 20.87
C ASN A 339 6.63 -14.59 20.85
N GLU A 340 6.39 -14.00 22.02
CA GLU A 340 5.40 -12.93 22.22
C GLU A 340 5.63 -11.72 21.32
N LYS A 341 6.90 -11.37 21.01
CA LYS A 341 7.25 -10.26 20.11
C LYS A 341 6.75 -10.52 18.70
N ALA A 342 6.88 -11.75 18.19
CA ALA A 342 6.37 -12.13 16.87
C ALA A 342 4.84 -12.19 16.85
N LEU A 343 4.22 -12.77 17.90
CA LEU A 343 2.76 -12.79 18.02
C LEU A 343 2.18 -11.37 18.00
N GLY A 344 2.71 -10.46 18.82
CA GLY A 344 2.28 -9.06 18.82
C GLY A 344 2.48 -8.35 17.48
N PHE A 345 3.57 -8.65 16.76
CA PHE A 345 3.79 -8.14 15.40
C PHE A 345 2.71 -8.63 14.45
N TYR A 346 2.42 -9.92 14.40
CA TYR A 346 1.44 -10.47 13.47
C TYR A 346 0.01 -10.00 13.79
N HIS A 347 -0.38 -9.97 15.07
CA HIS A 347 -1.68 -9.41 15.48
C HIS A 347 -1.84 -7.95 15.05
N LYS A 348 -0.82 -7.12 15.26
CA LYS A 348 -0.81 -5.71 14.85
C LYS A 348 -1.09 -5.52 13.35
N PHE A 349 -0.70 -6.48 12.52
CA PHE A 349 -0.85 -6.43 11.07
C PHE A 349 -1.98 -7.32 10.53
N GLY A 350 -2.95 -7.66 11.38
CA GLY A 350 -4.20 -8.29 10.99
C GLY A 350 -4.13 -9.80 10.81
N PHE A 351 -3.10 -10.47 11.31
CA PHE A 351 -3.11 -11.92 11.45
C PHE A 351 -3.91 -12.33 12.69
N ARG A 352 -4.67 -13.39 12.57
CA ARG A 352 -5.46 -13.99 13.66
C ARG A 352 -5.05 -15.44 13.88
N GLU A 353 -5.15 -15.91 15.12
CA GLU A 353 -4.92 -17.30 15.46
C GLU A 353 -6.07 -18.17 14.93
N ILE A 354 -5.74 -19.24 14.21
CA ILE A 354 -6.73 -20.17 13.63
C ILE A 354 -6.57 -21.60 14.14
N GLY A 355 -5.53 -21.89 14.91
CA GLY A 355 -5.28 -23.23 15.44
C GLY A 355 -3.85 -23.44 15.90
N LYS A 356 -3.49 -24.72 16.12
CA LYS A 356 -2.15 -25.13 16.54
C LYS A 356 -1.69 -26.34 15.73
N ASN A 357 -0.45 -26.28 15.24
CA ASN A 357 0.20 -27.39 14.57
C ASN A 357 1.29 -28.04 15.43
N PRO A 358 1.60 -29.33 15.26
CA PRO A 358 2.79 -29.94 15.85
C PRO A 358 4.04 -29.21 15.37
N GLY A 359 4.91 -28.82 16.29
CA GLY A 359 6.26 -28.37 16.03
C GLY A 359 7.26 -29.37 16.58
N ARG A 360 8.56 -29.15 16.31
CA ARG A 360 9.63 -30.07 16.74
C ARG A 360 9.71 -30.24 18.25
N PHE A 361 9.41 -29.19 19.02
CA PHE A 361 9.53 -29.16 20.49
C PHE A 361 8.27 -28.61 21.16
N GLY A 362 7.11 -28.88 20.60
CA GLY A 362 5.83 -28.41 21.14
C GLY A 362 4.87 -27.96 20.04
N ARG A 363 3.73 -27.41 20.45
CA ARG A 363 2.73 -26.92 19.48
C ARG A 363 3.04 -25.49 19.09
N LEU A 364 2.95 -25.21 17.79
CA LEU A 364 3.06 -23.86 17.23
C LEU A 364 1.65 -23.29 16.98
N ILE A 365 1.46 -22.01 17.26
CA ILE A 365 0.26 -21.25 16.93
C ILE A 365 0.26 -21.00 15.42
N VAL A 366 -0.83 -21.36 14.76
CA VAL A 366 -1.05 -21.05 13.34
C VAL A 366 -1.77 -19.72 13.24
N MET A 367 -1.17 -18.77 12.55
CA MET A 367 -1.73 -17.46 12.30
C MET A 367 -2.09 -17.29 10.82
N GLU A 368 -3.21 -16.65 10.55
CA GLU A 368 -3.74 -16.42 9.21
C GLU A 368 -4.13 -14.96 9.00
N LYS A 369 -3.91 -14.47 7.78
CA LYS A 369 -4.36 -13.16 7.30
C LYS A 369 -5.04 -13.33 5.94
N ASP A 370 -6.21 -12.70 5.77
CA ASP A 370 -6.84 -12.56 4.46
C ASP A 370 -6.01 -11.58 3.61
N ILE A 371 -5.74 -11.99 2.37
CA ILE A 371 -4.99 -11.19 1.40
C ILE A 371 -5.76 -10.98 0.09
N ALA A 372 -6.95 -11.55 -0.06
CA ALA A 372 -7.86 -11.23 -1.16
C ALA A 372 -8.31 -9.77 -1.09
N LEU A 373 -8.67 -9.21 -2.25
CA LEU A 373 -9.38 -7.92 -2.24
C LEU A 373 -10.78 -8.13 -1.65
N PRO A 374 -11.17 -7.37 -0.62
CA PRO A 374 -12.50 -7.46 -0.05
C PRO A 374 -13.56 -7.08 -1.10
N LYS A 375 -14.78 -7.53 -0.91
CA LYS A 375 -15.89 -7.08 -1.75
C LYS A 375 -16.32 -5.68 -1.32
N LEU A 376 -16.62 -4.84 -2.29
CA LEU A 376 -17.24 -3.54 -2.03
C LEU A 376 -18.62 -3.74 -1.35
N PRO A 377 -19.11 -2.73 -0.60
CA PRO A 377 -20.40 -2.84 0.09
C PRO A 377 -21.53 -3.19 -0.88
N LYS A 378 -22.32 -4.21 -0.56
CA LYS A 378 -23.40 -4.72 -1.44
C LYS A 378 -24.45 -3.68 -1.85
N LYS A 379 -24.65 -2.64 -1.03
CA LYS A 379 -25.60 -1.55 -1.29
C LYS A 379 -25.02 -0.46 -2.21
N LEU A 380 -23.73 -0.47 -2.48
CA LEU A 380 -23.09 0.50 -3.35
C LEU A 380 -23.49 0.22 -4.81
N LYS A 381 -24.18 1.15 -5.41
CA LYS A 381 -24.49 1.10 -6.84
C LYS A 381 -23.36 1.76 -7.61
N ILE A 382 -22.73 1.04 -8.51
CA ILE A 382 -21.62 1.54 -9.36
C ILE A 382 -22.17 1.80 -10.76
N VAL A 383 -21.81 2.96 -11.30
CA VAL A 383 -22.11 3.39 -12.66
C VAL A 383 -20.77 3.70 -13.34
N GLU A 384 -20.50 3.09 -14.47
CA GLU A 384 -19.27 3.33 -15.22
C GLU A 384 -19.40 4.56 -16.11
N GLY A 385 -18.36 5.39 -16.11
CA GLY A 385 -18.28 6.64 -16.89
C GLY A 385 -18.88 7.87 -16.21
N ILE A 386 -18.62 9.02 -16.83
CA ILE A 386 -19.14 10.35 -16.48
C ILE A 386 -20.39 10.66 -17.26
#